data_5ed8689b5275375b15e43052b08dce0c
#
_entry.id   5ed8689b5275375b15e43052b08dce0c
#
_cell.length_a   1.000
_cell.length_b   1.000
_cell.length_c   1.000
_cell.angle_alpha   90.00
_cell.angle_beta   90.00
_cell.angle_gamma   90.00
#
_symmetry.space_group_name_H-M   'P 1'
#
loop_
_entity.id
_entity.type
_entity.pdbx_description
1 polymer ?
#
loop_
_entity_poly.entity_id
_entity_poly.type
_entity_poly.pdbx_seq_one_letter_code
_entity_poly.pdbx_strand_id
1 'polypeptide(L)'
;EISEKEQRKRFKKLEASADTAWRVTEADWERNRCYKKYARITKEMIDATNVPWAPWTVIDAAHKEKAALAIMEAVSSAMEAALEKKAAGRETPRFEPPLPPDKYKKGILSRVDLEKTMDREEYRKKLDQLQKRLERLHGDLYRYRIPVVLGFEGWDAAGKGGAIRRLTSHLDPRGYQVCPTASPSSTEKAHHYLWRFWTRFPKDGHMAVFDRTWYGRVMVERIEGFCTEEEWHRAYQEINDMEAHLVHSGAVVLKFWLHIDK
;
A
#
# COMPACT_ATOMS: atom_id res chain seq x y z
N GLU A 1 2.09 -3.52 11.66
CA GLU A 1 3.46 -3.98 11.96
C GLU A 1 3.38 -5.41 12.45
N ILE A 2 4.10 -6.36 11.86
CA ILE A 2 4.37 -7.64 12.51
C ILE A 2 5.60 -7.43 13.35
N SER A 3 5.57 -7.97 14.57
CA SER A 3 6.78 -8.05 15.35
C SER A 3 7.83 -8.90 14.66
N GLU A 4 9.09 -8.61 14.93
CA GLU A 4 10.19 -9.51 14.59
C GLU A 4 9.85 -10.97 14.98
N LYS A 5 9.23 -11.16 16.17
CA LYS A 5 8.82 -12.47 16.69
C LYS A 5 7.66 -13.08 15.89
N GLU A 6 6.64 -12.30 15.57
CA GLU A 6 5.49 -12.78 14.77
C GLU A 6 5.89 -13.03 13.31
N GLN A 7 6.74 -12.18 12.71
CA GLN A 7 7.32 -12.42 11.39
C GLN A 7 8.08 -13.74 11.36
N ARG A 8 8.97 -13.95 12.35
CA ARG A 8 9.73 -15.20 12.50
C ARG A 8 8.81 -16.42 12.66
N LYS A 9 7.73 -16.30 13.42
CA LYS A 9 6.73 -17.37 13.56
C LYS A 9 6.03 -17.68 12.25
N ARG A 10 5.68 -16.64 11.47
CA ARG A 10 5.04 -16.82 10.15
C ARG A 10 6.00 -17.43 9.13
N PHE A 11 7.27 -17.04 9.11
CA PHE A 11 8.28 -17.66 8.26
C PHE A 11 8.39 -19.16 8.55
N LYS A 12 8.56 -19.54 9.82
CA LYS A 12 8.60 -20.96 10.22
C LYS A 12 7.34 -21.72 9.79
N LYS A 13 6.17 -21.10 9.89
CA LYS A 13 4.92 -21.73 9.43
C LYS A 13 4.88 -21.91 7.92
N LEU A 14 5.42 -20.97 7.14
CA LEU A 14 5.52 -21.09 5.69
C LEU A 14 6.53 -22.17 5.28
N GLU A 15 7.68 -22.23 5.94
CA GLU A 15 8.72 -23.23 5.69
C GLU A 15 8.28 -24.66 6.06
N ALA A 16 7.34 -24.81 6.99
CA ALA A 16 6.83 -26.10 7.42
C ALA A 16 5.95 -26.82 6.38
N SER A 17 5.55 -26.15 5.29
CA SER A 17 4.76 -26.73 4.21
C SER A 17 5.53 -26.69 2.89
N ALA A 18 5.64 -27.83 2.21
CA ALA A 18 6.28 -27.93 0.89
C ALA A 18 5.69 -26.94 -0.14
N ASP A 19 4.38 -26.67 -0.08
CA ASP A 19 3.67 -25.77 -0.98
C ASP A 19 4.03 -24.29 -0.76
N THR A 20 4.59 -23.96 0.41
CA THR A 20 4.84 -22.55 0.79
C THR A 20 6.28 -22.27 1.22
N ALA A 21 7.12 -23.30 1.40
CA ALA A 21 8.51 -23.14 1.86
C ALA A 21 9.34 -22.24 0.92
N TRP A 22 9.11 -22.33 -0.38
CA TRP A 22 9.78 -21.52 -1.39
C TRP A 22 9.52 -19.99 -1.25
N ARG A 23 8.52 -19.57 -0.45
CA ARG A 23 8.18 -18.16 -0.21
C ARG A 23 9.08 -17.49 0.84
N VAL A 24 9.90 -18.27 1.53
CA VAL A 24 10.82 -17.76 2.55
C VAL A 24 12.25 -18.05 2.09
N THR A 25 13.02 -17.00 1.91
CA THR A 25 14.39 -17.06 1.43
C THR A 25 15.37 -16.66 2.54
N GLU A 26 16.68 -16.91 2.33
CA GLU A 26 17.72 -16.43 3.25
C GLU A 26 17.68 -14.89 3.39
N ALA A 27 17.37 -14.17 2.29
CA ALA A 27 17.21 -12.72 2.33
C ALA A 27 16.06 -12.27 3.25
N ASP A 28 14.97 -13.04 3.36
CA ASP A 28 13.88 -12.72 4.28
C ASP A 28 14.31 -12.88 5.74
N TRP A 29 15.11 -13.91 6.03
CA TRP A 29 15.71 -14.09 7.35
C TRP A 29 16.71 -13.00 7.69
N GLU A 30 17.51 -12.54 6.73
CA GLU A 30 18.42 -11.40 6.93
C GLU A 30 17.68 -10.12 7.26
N ARG A 31 16.60 -9.82 6.54
CA ARG A 31 15.70 -8.68 6.81
C ARG A 31 15.08 -8.78 8.21
N ASN A 32 14.68 -9.96 8.64
CA ASN A 32 14.19 -10.16 10.01
C ASN A 32 15.28 -9.86 11.05
N ARG A 33 16.52 -10.25 10.83
CA ARG A 33 17.68 -9.88 11.70
C ARG A 33 17.89 -8.36 11.76
N CYS A 34 17.62 -7.66 10.66
CA CYS A 34 17.74 -6.20 10.56
C CYS A 34 16.44 -5.45 10.93
N TYR A 35 15.45 -6.11 11.53
CA TYR A 35 14.10 -5.58 11.80
C TYR A 35 14.08 -4.16 12.35
N LYS A 36 14.89 -3.84 13.37
CA LYS A 36 14.94 -2.50 13.99
C LYS A 36 15.36 -1.39 13.00
N LYS A 37 16.30 -1.71 12.09
CA LYS A 37 16.75 -0.77 11.05
C LYS A 37 15.60 -0.49 10.07
N TYR A 38 14.89 -1.54 9.63
CA TYR A 38 13.72 -1.41 8.77
C TYR A 38 12.61 -0.61 9.43
N ALA A 39 12.26 -0.91 10.70
CA ALA A 39 11.22 -0.19 11.43
C ALA A 39 11.49 1.32 11.52
N ARG A 40 12.74 1.71 11.78
CA ARG A 40 13.13 3.13 11.83
C ARG A 40 12.95 3.83 10.48
N ILE A 41 13.45 3.20 9.40
CA ILE A 41 13.37 3.78 8.06
C ILE A 41 11.93 3.79 7.54
N THR A 42 11.14 2.75 7.83
CA THR A 42 9.70 2.73 7.53
C THR A 42 8.96 3.87 8.20
N LYS A 43 9.25 4.11 9.49
CA LYS A 43 8.65 5.24 10.21
C LYS A 43 9.00 6.59 9.56
N GLU A 44 10.26 6.81 9.23
CA GLU A 44 10.74 8.00 8.52
C GLU A 44 10.02 8.17 7.18
N MET A 45 9.91 7.10 6.38
CA MET A 45 9.21 7.10 5.11
C MET A 45 7.73 7.51 5.28
N ILE A 46 6.99 6.84 6.17
CA ILE A 46 5.57 7.13 6.39
C ILE A 46 5.39 8.59 6.84
N ASP A 47 6.16 9.04 7.82
CA ASP A 47 6.03 10.40 8.36
C ASP A 47 6.39 11.46 7.30
N ALA A 48 7.38 11.22 6.43
CA ALA A 48 7.80 12.15 5.37
C ALA A 48 6.84 12.18 4.16
N THR A 49 6.05 11.13 3.95
CA THR A 49 5.17 11.00 2.78
C THR A 49 3.69 10.95 3.14
N ASN A 50 3.33 11.24 4.39
CA ASN A 50 1.94 11.33 4.83
C ASN A 50 1.37 12.72 4.57
N VAL A 51 0.86 12.94 3.37
CA VAL A 51 0.40 14.23 2.88
C VAL A 51 -1.14 14.29 2.81
N PRO A 52 -1.79 15.47 2.98
CA PRO A 52 -3.26 15.58 3.05
C PRO A 52 -4.00 15.03 1.82
N TRP A 53 -3.38 15.05 0.65
CA TRP A 53 -3.98 14.59 -0.61
C TRP A 53 -3.74 13.10 -0.91
N ALA A 54 -2.77 12.47 -0.24
CA ALA A 54 -2.48 11.06 -0.31
C ALA A 54 -2.01 10.53 1.06
N PRO A 55 -2.92 10.44 2.05
CA PRO A 55 -2.57 10.00 3.39
C PRO A 55 -2.27 8.51 3.44
N TRP A 56 -1.37 8.13 4.35
CA TRP A 56 -1.16 6.73 4.69
C TRP A 56 -2.31 6.19 5.55
N THR A 57 -2.91 5.11 5.11
CA THR A 57 -3.82 4.32 5.94
C THR A 57 -3.04 3.17 6.57
N VAL A 58 -2.67 3.33 7.84
CA VAL A 58 -1.90 2.31 8.57
C VAL A 58 -2.85 1.25 9.11
N ILE A 59 -2.63 0.00 8.70
CA ILE A 59 -3.48 -1.13 9.03
C ILE A 59 -2.75 -2.07 9.99
N ASP A 60 -3.43 -2.45 11.09
CA ASP A 60 -3.01 -3.59 11.92
C ASP A 60 -3.12 -4.89 11.10
N ALA A 61 -1.98 -5.53 10.86
CA ALA A 61 -1.92 -6.79 10.12
C ALA A 61 -1.59 -8.00 11.00
N ALA A 62 -1.64 -7.84 12.33
CA ALA A 62 -1.57 -8.97 13.26
C ALA A 62 -2.76 -9.92 13.02
N HIS A 63 -3.91 -9.34 12.72
CA HIS A 63 -5.15 -10.07 12.41
C HIS A 63 -5.53 -9.87 10.93
N LYS A 64 -5.21 -10.87 10.09
CA LYS A 64 -5.39 -10.81 8.63
C LYS A 64 -6.83 -10.47 8.18
N GLU A 65 -7.80 -10.98 8.91
CA GLU A 65 -9.22 -10.76 8.65
C GLU A 65 -9.61 -9.30 8.86
N LYS A 66 -9.19 -8.71 9.99
CA LYS A 66 -9.42 -7.30 10.28
C LYS A 66 -8.72 -6.38 9.29
N ALA A 67 -7.47 -6.70 8.96
CA ALA A 67 -6.73 -5.95 7.97
C ALA A 67 -7.48 -5.89 6.64
N ALA A 68 -8.06 -7.03 6.21
CA ALA A 68 -8.84 -7.08 4.98
C ALA A 68 -10.09 -6.19 5.04
N LEU A 69 -10.83 -6.21 6.16
CA LEU A 69 -12.01 -5.35 6.33
C LEU A 69 -11.66 -3.87 6.32
N ALA A 70 -10.64 -3.47 7.10
CA ALA A 70 -10.21 -2.09 7.17
C ALA A 70 -9.74 -1.53 5.81
N ILE A 71 -9.05 -2.36 5.00
CA ILE A 71 -8.65 -2.00 3.64
C ILE A 71 -9.89 -1.78 2.77
N MET A 72 -10.84 -2.72 2.76
CA MET A 72 -12.04 -2.61 1.92
C MET A 72 -12.89 -1.40 2.31
N GLU A 73 -13.03 -1.12 3.60
CA GLU A 73 -13.76 0.05 4.09
C GLU A 73 -13.10 1.36 3.65
N ALA A 74 -11.76 1.48 3.79
CA ALA A 74 -11.02 2.65 3.35
C ALA A 74 -11.16 2.86 1.82
N VAL A 75 -11.05 1.79 1.03
CA VAL A 75 -11.21 1.85 -0.43
C VAL A 75 -12.64 2.29 -0.79
N SER A 76 -13.66 1.64 -0.22
CA SER A 76 -15.07 1.99 -0.52
C SER A 76 -15.38 3.44 -0.20
N SER A 77 -14.95 3.92 0.97
CA SER A 77 -15.18 5.31 1.40
C SER A 77 -14.47 6.32 0.49
N ALA A 78 -13.23 6.04 0.06
CA ALA A 78 -12.51 6.92 -0.85
C ALA A 78 -13.14 6.97 -2.26
N MET A 79 -13.64 5.83 -2.75
CA MET A 79 -14.35 5.75 -4.03
C MET A 79 -15.68 6.53 -3.98
N GLU A 80 -16.45 6.38 -2.90
CA GLU A 80 -17.69 7.14 -2.69
C GLU A 80 -17.42 8.65 -2.65
N ALA A 81 -16.42 9.07 -1.86
CA ALA A 81 -16.05 10.48 -1.78
C ALA A 81 -15.59 11.07 -3.13
N ALA A 82 -14.90 10.26 -3.97
CA ALA A 82 -14.52 10.70 -5.32
C ALA A 82 -15.75 10.86 -6.24
N LEU A 83 -16.70 9.93 -6.18
CA LEU A 83 -17.95 9.99 -6.92
C LEU A 83 -18.79 11.23 -6.52
N GLU A 84 -18.91 11.50 -5.22
CA GLU A 84 -19.61 12.68 -4.71
C GLU A 84 -18.95 13.99 -5.16
N LYS A 85 -17.60 14.09 -5.10
CA LYS A 85 -16.87 15.25 -5.61
C LYS A 85 -17.12 15.48 -7.10
N LYS A 86 -17.08 14.42 -7.90
CA LYS A 86 -17.33 14.48 -9.34
C LYS A 86 -18.78 14.93 -9.64
N ALA A 87 -19.75 14.36 -8.93
CA ALA A 87 -21.17 14.73 -9.06
C ALA A 87 -21.41 16.19 -8.65
N ALA A 88 -20.69 16.70 -7.64
CA ALA A 88 -20.80 18.08 -7.16
C ALA A 88 -20.06 19.10 -8.04
N GLY A 89 -19.35 18.69 -9.09
CA GLY A 89 -18.58 19.58 -9.98
C GLY A 89 -17.44 20.33 -9.29
N ARG A 90 -16.96 19.84 -8.14
CA ARG A 90 -15.91 20.51 -7.35
C ARG A 90 -14.55 20.31 -8.01
N GLU A 91 -13.85 21.41 -8.28
CA GLU A 91 -12.46 21.40 -8.70
C GLU A 91 -11.56 20.80 -7.58
N THR A 92 -10.54 20.03 -8.01
CA THR A 92 -9.50 19.56 -7.08
C THR A 92 -8.69 20.74 -6.55
N PRO A 93 -8.44 20.85 -5.24
CA PRO A 93 -7.65 21.97 -4.68
C PRO A 93 -6.24 22.00 -5.27
N ARG A 94 -5.72 23.19 -5.56
CA ARG A 94 -4.31 23.39 -5.86
C ARG A 94 -3.49 23.00 -4.64
N PHE A 95 -2.45 22.24 -4.87
CA PHE A 95 -1.69 21.59 -3.84
C PHE A 95 -0.27 22.15 -3.74
N GLU A 96 0.19 22.48 -2.53
CA GLU A 96 1.60 22.77 -2.21
C GLU A 96 2.18 21.63 -1.37
N PRO A 97 3.29 20.97 -1.80
CA PRO A 97 3.87 19.88 -1.05
C PRO A 97 4.41 20.35 0.32
N PRO A 98 4.12 19.66 1.42
CA PRO A 98 4.73 20.01 2.71
C PRO A 98 6.22 19.68 2.70
N LEU A 99 7.00 20.51 3.35
CA LEU A 99 8.39 20.20 3.64
C LEU A 99 8.47 19.00 4.61
N PRO A 100 9.43 18.07 4.42
CA PRO A 100 9.62 16.97 5.35
C PRO A 100 9.96 17.53 6.75
N PRO A 101 9.32 17.01 7.81
CA PRO A 101 9.58 17.50 9.16
C PRO A 101 10.96 17.09 9.65
N ASP A 102 11.71 18.02 10.22
CA ASP A 102 13.09 17.81 10.70
C ASP A 102 13.21 16.84 11.89
N LYS A 103 12.13 16.60 12.64
CA LYS A 103 12.16 15.68 13.82
C LYS A 103 10.81 15.02 14.08
N TYR A 104 10.78 13.67 14.06
CA TYR A 104 9.62 12.86 14.41
C TYR A 104 9.70 12.36 15.87
N LYS A 105 8.93 12.92 16.78
CA LYS A 105 8.86 12.46 18.18
C LYS A 105 7.87 11.31 18.40
N LYS A 106 6.72 11.30 17.70
CA LYS A 106 5.73 10.20 17.70
C LYS A 106 5.13 10.06 16.30
N GLY A 107 5.41 8.97 15.62
CA GLY A 107 4.90 8.71 14.26
C GLY A 107 3.49 8.13 14.26
N ILE A 108 2.92 8.04 13.06
CA ILE A 108 1.59 7.46 12.81
C ILE A 108 1.52 6.01 13.30
N LEU A 109 2.60 5.24 13.12
CA LEU A 109 2.67 3.82 13.49
C LEU A 109 2.42 3.58 14.99
N SER A 110 2.86 4.50 15.87
CA SER A 110 2.68 4.37 17.32
C SER A 110 1.22 4.56 17.81
N ARG A 111 0.31 4.93 16.92
CA ARG A 111 -1.12 5.14 17.22
C ARG A 111 -2.00 3.95 16.85
N VAL A 112 -1.42 2.94 16.21
CA VAL A 112 -2.16 1.76 15.76
C VAL A 112 -2.42 0.85 16.96
N ASP A 113 -3.71 0.55 17.22
CA ASP A 113 -4.12 -0.39 18.26
C ASP A 113 -4.09 -1.81 17.69
N LEU A 114 -3.10 -2.58 18.12
CA LEU A 114 -2.82 -3.93 17.65
C LEU A 114 -3.53 -5.03 18.45
N GLU A 115 -4.24 -4.66 19.53
CA GLU A 115 -4.94 -5.62 20.43
C GLU A 115 -6.38 -5.92 19.99
N LYS A 116 -6.91 -5.20 19.02
CA LYS A 116 -8.29 -5.39 18.54
C LYS A 116 -8.49 -6.76 17.92
N THR A 117 -9.48 -7.50 18.40
CA THR A 117 -9.92 -8.79 17.83
C THR A 117 -11.31 -8.68 17.19
N MET A 118 -11.68 -9.57 16.31
CA MET A 118 -13.00 -9.64 15.67
C MET A 118 -13.46 -11.10 15.61
N ASP A 119 -14.73 -11.34 15.89
CA ASP A 119 -15.31 -12.67 15.74
C ASP A 119 -15.35 -13.11 14.27
N ARG A 120 -15.27 -14.42 14.04
CA ARG A 120 -15.19 -14.99 12.69
C ARG A 120 -16.49 -14.84 11.89
N GLU A 121 -17.64 -14.91 12.56
CA GLU A 121 -18.95 -14.74 11.91
C GLU A 121 -19.19 -13.28 11.55
N GLU A 122 -18.88 -12.36 12.47
CA GLU A 122 -18.90 -10.94 12.21
C GLU A 122 -17.98 -10.55 11.05
N TYR A 123 -16.77 -11.10 11.02
CA TYR A 123 -15.83 -10.90 9.89
C TYR A 123 -16.45 -11.33 8.56
N ARG A 124 -17.02 -12.54 8.46
CA ARG A 124 -17.60 -13.05 7.22
C ARG A 124 -18.74 -12.18 6.71
N LYS A 125 -19.62 -11.76 7.62
CA LYS A 125 -20.76 -10.89 7.30
C LYS A 125 -20.28 -9.52 6.76
N LYS A 126 -19.31 -8.89 7.43
CA LYS A 126 -18.73 -7.62 7.00
C LYS A 126 -17.98 -7.76 5.67
N LEU A 127 -17.23 -8.83 5.49
CA LEU A 127 -16.50 -9.11 4.26
C LEU A 127 -17.46 -9.17 3.04
N ASP A 128 -18.53 -9.94 3.13
CA ASP A 128 -19.54 -10.07 2.07
C ASP A 128 -20.19 -8.72 1.75
N GLN A 129 -20.57 -7.95 2.77
CA GLN A 129 -21.15 -6.62 2.59
C GLN A 129 -20.18 -5.64 1.88
N LEU A 130 -18.91 -5.63 2.28
CA LEU A 130 -17.91 -4.75 1.70
C LEU A 130 -17.55 -5.17 0.26
N GLN A 131 -17.48 -6.47 -0.01
CA GLN A 131 -17.24 -6.97 -1.36
C GLN A 131 -18.36 -6.59 -2.33
N LYS A 132 -19.63 -6.73 -1.94
CA LYS A 132 -20.80 -6.27 -2.73
C LYS A 132 -20.81 -4.75 -2.93
N ARG A 133 -20.40 -4.00 -1.90
CA ARG A 133 -20.25 -2.53 -2.02
C ARG A 133 -19.16 -2.16 -3.03
N LEU A 134 -17.99 -2.81 -2.96
CA LEU A 134 -16.88 -2.57 -3.88
C LEU A 134 -17.22 -2.95 -5.32
N GLU A 135 -17.92 -4.07 -5.54
CA GLU A 135 -18.40 -4.48 -6.86
C GLU A 135 -19.27 -3.39 -7.51
N ARG A 136 -20.25 -2.85 -6.77
CA ARG A 136 -21.08 -1.75 -7.24
C ARG A 136 -20.26 -0.49 -7.55
N LEU A 137 -19.43 -0.06 -6.61
CA LEU A 137 -18.59 1.13 -6.77
C LEU A 137 -17.60 1.00 -7.94
N HIS A 138 -17.06 -0.19 -8.16
CA HIS A 138 -16.17 -0.45 -9.30
C HIS A 138 -16.91 -0.22 -10.64
N GLY A 139 -18.18 -0.63 -10.76
CA GLY A 139 -19.01 -0.32 -11.92
C GLY A 139 -19.28 1.19 -12.08
N ASP A 140 -19.46 1.90 -10.98
CA ASP A 140 -19.66 3.35 -10.99
C ASP A 140 -18.38 4.09 -11.38
N LEU A 141 -17.22 3.69 -10.90
CA LEU A 141 -15.92 4.25 -11.32
C LEU A 141 -15.73 4.13 -12.84
N TYR A 142 -16.06 2.99 -13.42
CA TYR A 142 -16.00 2.80 -14.87
C TYR A 142 -16.90 3.77 -15.62
N ARG A 143 -18.15 3.95 -15.17
CA ARG A 143 -19.12 4.89 -15.77
C ARG A 143 -18.67 6.34 -15.70
N TYR A 144 -18.16 6.76 -14.53
CA TYR A 144 -17.73 8.14 -14.28
C TYR A 144 -16.28 8.43 -14.67
N ARG A 145 -15.57 7.43 -15.23
CA ARG A 145 -14.20 7.57 -15.70
C ARG A 145 -13.21 8.01 -14.61
N ILE A 146 -13.35 7.49 -13.40
CA ILE A 146 -12.47 7.80 -12.28
C ILE A 146 -11.40 6.70 -12.15
N PRO A 147 -10.10 6.99 -12.38
CA PRO A 147 -9.04 6.02 -12.17
C PRO A 147 -8.72 5.85 -10.67
N VAL A 148 -8.33 4.63 -10.27
CA VAL A 148 -7.96 4.31 -8.90
C VAL A 148 -6.59 3.66 -8.85
N VAL A 149 -5.72 4.16 -7.98
CA VAL A 149 -4.38 3.63 -7.73
C VAL A 149 -4.28 3.20 -6.26
N LEU A 150 -4.05 1.92 -6.04
CA LEU A 150 -3.89 1.34 -4.71
C LEU A 150 -2.45 0.87 -4.53
N GLY A 151 -1.75 1.41 -3.54
CA GLY A 151 -0.39 0.98 -3.17
C GLY A 151 -0.38 0.17 -1.89
N PHE A 152 0.15 -1.05 -1.93
CA PHE A 152 0.28 -1.92 -0.77
C PHE A 152 1.75 -2.07 -0.38
N GLU A 153 2.08 -1.60 0.81
CA GLU A 153 3.38 -1.79 1.46
C GLU A 153 3.20 -2.47 2.82
N GLY A 154 4.28 -2.85 3.43
CA GLY A 154 4.28 -3.48 4.75
C GLY A 154 5.30 -4.60 4.84
N TRP A 155 5.44 -5.15 6.04
CA TRP A 155 6.41 -6.18 6.35
C TRP A 155 6.26 -7.44 5.50
N ASP A 156 7.34 -8.18 5.29
CA ASP A 156 7.27 -9.50 4.70
C ASP A 156 6.38 -10.40 5.56
N ALA A 157 5.56 -11.21 4.93
CA ALA A 157 4.51 -12.02 5.57
C ALA A 157 3.37 -11.26 6.28
N ALA A 158 3.27 -9.90 6.17
CA ALA A 158 2.15 -9.13 6.74
C ALA A 158 0.78 -9.46 6.12
N GLY A 159 0.76 -10.18 5.01
CA GLY A 159 -0.49 -10.62 4.39
C GLY A 159 -0.97 -9.75 3.22
N LYS A 160 -0.07 -8.93 2.63
CA LYS A 160 -0.36 -8.08 1.45
C LYS A 160 -1.13 -8.82 0.37
N GLY A 161 -0.58 -9.90 -0.18
CA GLY A 161 -1.22 -10.68 -1.23
C GLY A 161 -2.58 -11.26 -0.82
N GLY A 162 -2.76 -11.64 0.45
CA GLY A 162 -4.05 -12.10 0.98
C GLY A 162 -5.09 -10.98 1.04
N ALA A 163 -4.68 -9.76 1.39
CA ALA A 163 -5.55 -8.58 1.40
C ALA A 163 -5.96 -8.17 -0.02
N ILE A 164 -4.99 -8.11 -0.94
CA ILE A 164 -5.23 -7.81 -2.38
C ILE A 164 -6.21 -8.83 -2.97
N ARG A 165 -6.00 -10.13 -2.72
CA ARG A 165 -6.91 -11.19 -3.21
C ARG A 165 -8.35 -11.01 -2.69
N ARG A 166 -8.55 -10.65 -1.42
CA ARG A 166 -9.89 -10.43 -0.86
C ARG A 166 -10.53 -9.15 -1.42
N LEU A 167 -9.75 -8.10 -1.62
CA LEU A 167 -10.20 -6.86 -2.23
C LEU A 167 -10.71 -7.10 -3.66
N THR A 168 -9.96 -7.86 -4.47
CA THR A 168 -10.25 -8.02 -5.90
C THR A 168 -11.22 -9.16 -6.22
N SER A 169 -11.57 -10.00 -5.27
CA SER A 169 -12.30 -11.26 -5.49
C SER A 169 -13.69 -11.09 -6.13
N HIS A 170 -14.34 -9.93 -5.99
CA HIS A 170 -15.65 -9.61 -6.55
C HIS A 170 -15.61 -8.52 -7.62
N LEU A 171 -14.43 -8.03 -7.98
CA LEU A 171 -14.28 -7.02 -9.03
C LEU A 171 -14.23 -7.67 -10.41
N ASP A 172 -14.74 -6.97 -11.42
CA ASP A 172 -14.59 -7.39 -12.82
C ASP A 172 -13.11 -7.37 -13.22
N PRO A 173 -12.52 -8.52 -13.62
CA PRO A 173 -11.10 -8.60 -13.95
C PRO A 173 -10.68 -7.71 -15.13
N ARG A 174 -11.60 -7.25 -15.95
CA ARG A 174 -11.34 -6.31 -17.04
C ARG A 174 -11.14 -4.88 -16.57
N GLY A 175 -11.62 -4.55 -15.37
CA GLY A 175 -11.59 -3.21 -14.79
C GLY A 175 -10.41 -2.96 -13.83
N TYR A 176 -9.59 -3.96 -13.53
CA TYR A 176 -8.42 -3.77 -12.67
C TYR A 176 -7.19 -4.56 -13.13
N GLN A 177 -6.03 -4.14 -12.67
CA GLN A 177 -4.77 -4.85 -12.84
C GLN A 177 -4.03 -4.92 -11.52
N VAL A 178 -3.54 -6.11 -11.15
CA VAL A 178 -2.59 -6.28 -10.05
C VAL A 178 -1.18 -6.18 -10.63
N CYS A 179 -0.37 -5.28 -10.06
CA CYS A 179 0.98 -4.96 -10.50
C CYS A 179 1.99 -5.38 -9.41
N PRO A 180 2.46 -6.63 -9.40
CA PRO A 180 3.52 -7.05 -8.48
C PRO A 180 4.83 -6.36 -8.88
N THR A 181 5.55 -5.82 -7.90
CA THR A 181 6.83 -5.16 -8.09
C THR A 181 7.96 -6.05 -7.61
N ALA A 182 8.73 -6.57 -8.56
CA ALA A 182 9.96 -7.33 -8.34
C ALA A 182 11.20 -6.47 -8.62
N SER A 183 12.38 -7.06 -8.57
CA SER A 183 13.63 -6.42 -9.02
C SER A 183 13.47 -5.86 -10.44
N PRO A 184 13.98 -4.64 -10.71
CA PRO A 184 13.79 -4.02 -12.01
C PRO A 184 14.53 -4.78 -13.13
N SER A 185 13.87 -4.90 -14.28
CA SER A 185 14.48 -5.43 -15.53
C SER A 185 15.59 -4.51 -16.04
N SER A 186 16.36 -4.97 -17.02
CA SER A 186 17.38 -4.14 -17.68
C SER A 186 16.79 -2.87 -18.30
N THR A 187 15.63 -2.98 -18.93
CA THR A 187 14.92 -1.83 -19.51
C THR A 187 14.47 -0.86 -18.42
N GLU A 188 13.90 -1.35 -17.31
CA GLU A 188 13.46 -0.50 -16.20
C GLU A 188 14.64 0.21 -15.52
N LYS A 189 15.81 -0.44 -15.45
CA LYS A 189 17.06 0.17 -14.92
C LYS A 189 17.62 1.29 -15.80
N ALA A 190 17.34 1.27 -17.11
CA ALA A 190 17.77 2.31 -18.05
C ALA A 190 16.91 3.60 -17.96
N HIS A 191 15.84 3.59 -17.20
CA HIS A 191 14.92 4.71 -17.01
C HIS A 191 14.92 5.19 -15.56
N HIS A 192 14.35 6.37 -15.33
CA HIS A 192 14.07 6.84 -13.96
C HIS A 192 13.23 5.80 -13.19
N TYR A 193 13.50 5.56 -11.90
CA TYR A 193 12.85 4.48 -11.14
C TYR A 193 11.32 4.57 -11.12
N LEU A 194 10.74 5.76 -11.23
CA LEU A 194 9.28 5.95 -11.31
C LEU A 194 8.69 5.53 -12.66
N TRP A 195 9.51 5.43 -13.72
CA TRP A 195 9.03 5.10 -15.07
C TRP A 195 8.23 3.79 -15.09
N ARG A 196 8.70 2.75 -14.41
CA ARG A 196 8.05 1.44 -14.35
C ARG A 196 6.66 1.48 -13.73
N PHE A 197 6.38 2.47 -12.88
CA PHE A 197 5.08 2.69 -12.25
C PHE A 197 4.19 3.53 -13.15
N TRP A 198 4.73 4.58 -13.77
CA TRP A 198 4.00 5.40 -14.74
C TRP A 198 3.42 4.57 -15.89
N THR A 199 4.13 3.59 -16.40
CA THR A 199 3.67 2.70 -17.48
C THR A 199 2.55 1.74 -17.07
N ARG A 200 2.24 1.64 -15.77
CA ARG A 200 1.25 0.72 -15.20
C ARG A 200 0.09 1.43 -14.52
N PHE A 201 0.08 2.76 -14.51
CA PHE A 201 -1.09 3.49 -13.99
C PHE A 201 -2.31 3.22 -14.85
N PRO A 202 -3.51 3.16 -14.21
CA PRO A 202 -4.72 2.76 -14.90
C PRO A 202 -5.20 3.87 -15.83
N LYS A 203 -5.83 3.48 -16.91
CA LYS A 203 -6.65 4.39 -17.70
C LYS A 203 -7.91 4.79 -16.92
N ASP A 204 -8.58 5.84 -17.36
CA ASP A 204 -9.81 6.33 -16.76
C ASP A 204 -10.85 5.23 -16.53
N GLY A 205 -11.44 5.21 -15.35
CA GLY A 205 -12.44 4.22 -14.95
C GLY A 205 -11.88 2.84 -14.60
N HIS A 206 -10.55 2.69 -14.48
CA HIS A 206 -9.91 1.42 -14.14
C HIS A 206 -9.10 1.55 -12.84
N MET A 207 -8.70 0.41 -12.29
CA MET A 207 -7.94 0.33 -11.06
C MET A 207 -6.59 -0.36 -11.29
N ALA A 208 -5.51 0.22 -10.74
CA ALA A 208 -4.22 -0.45 -10.59
C ALA A 208 -3.94 -0.73 -9.11
N VAL A 209 -3.57 -1.97 -8.79
CA VAL A 209 -3.25 -2.43 -7.44
C VAL A 209 -1.79 -2.84 -7.40
N PHE A 210 -0.94 -2.03 -6.81
CA PHE A 210 0.49 -2.29 -6.70
C PHE A 210 0.80 -3.10 -5.44
N ASP A 211 1.34 -4.31 -5.63
CA ASP A 211 1.93 -5.12 -4.56
C ASP A 211 3.43 -4.80 -4.49
N ARG A 212 3.82 -4.00 -3.51
CA ARG A 212 5.03 -3.18 -3.43
C ARG A 212 5.02 -2.05 -4.48
N THR A 213 5.53 -0.90 -4.08
CA THR A 213 5.34 0.36 -4.81
C THR A 213 6.66 1.09 -5.04
N TRP A 214 6.56 2.33 -5.50
CA TRP A 214 7.66 3.29 -5.63
C TRP A 214 8.35 3.64 -4.30
N TYR A 215 7.70 3.36 -3.16
CA TYR A 215 8.30 3.56 -1.83
C TYR A 215 9.48 2.62 -1.56
N GLY A 216 9.65 1.58 -2.37
CA GLY A 216 10.86 0.75 -2.36
C GLY A 216 12.15 1.56 -2.47
N ARG A 217 12.17 2.69 -3.21
CA ARG A 217 13.32 3.60 -3.35
C ARG A 217 13.81 4.14 -2.02
N VAL A 218 12.89 4.60 -1.16
CA VAL A 218 13.21 5.21 0.14
C VAL A 218 13.22 4.21 1.31
N MET A 219 12.95 2.95 1.04
CA MET A 219 12.91 1.87 2.03
C MET A 219 13.88 0.73 1.69
N VAL A 220 13.49 -0.22 0.87
CA VAL A 220 14.29 -1.41 0.56
C VAL A 220 15.56 -1.03 -0.19
N GLU A 221 15.47 -0.23 -1.25
CA GLU A 221 16.63 0.14 -2.07
C GLU A 221 17.64 0.97 -1.27
N ARG A 222 17.16 1.85 -0.37
CA ARG A 222 18.00 2.60 0.57
C ARG A 222 18.72 1.68 1.56
N ILE A 223 18.05 0.66 2.10
CA ILE A 223 18.62 -0.23 3.11
C ILE A 223 19.64 -1.18 2.50
N GLU A 224 19.32 -1.75 1.34
CA GLU A 224 20.12 -2.72 0.62
C GLU A 224 21.27 -2.06 -0.20
N GLY A 225 21.30 -0.73 -0.28
CA GLY A 225 22.32 0.00 -1.03
C GLY A 225 22.15 -0.07 -2.55
N PHE A 226 20.91 -0.24 -3.04
CA PHE A 226 20.60 -0.29 -4.48
C PHE A 226 20.41 1.09 -5.11
N CYS A 227 20.44 2.14 -4.31
CA CYS A 227 20.48 3.53 -4.73
C CYS A 227 21.43 4.35 -3.86
N THR A 228 21.89 5.48 -4.38
CA THR A 228 22.77 6.40 -3.65
C THR A 228 21.98 7.20 -2.60
N GLU A 229 22.72 7.86 -1.69
CA GLU A 229 22.13 8.71 -0.67
C GLU A 229 21.36 9.88 -1.31
N GLU A 230 21.92 10.51 -2.31
CA GLU A 230 21.30 11.60 -3.07
C GLU A 230 19.99 11.14 -3.76
N GLU A 231 19.99 9.95 -4.34
CA GLU A 231 18.83 9.40 -5.04
C GLU A 231 17.64 9.15 -4.10
N TRP A 232 17.83 8.56 -2.92
CA TRP A 232 16.71 8.34 -2.02
C TRP A 232 16.28 9.62 -1.28
N HIS A 233 17.18 10.58 -1.07
CA HIS A 233 16.80 11.87 -0.48
C HIS A 233 15.84 12.63 -1.40
N ARG A 234 16.16 12.78 -2.69
CA ARG A 234 15.27 13.47 -3.63
C ARG A 234 13.98 12.69 -3.89
N ALA A 235 14.01 11.35 -3.74
CA ALA A 235 12.86 10.49 -4.02
C ALA A 235 11.62 10.81 -3.17
N TYR A 236 11.77 11.37 -1.98
CA TYR A 236 10.62 11.81 -1.18
C TYR A 236 9.81 12.88 -1.91
N GLN A 237 10.49 13.88 -2.49
CA GLN A 237 9.81 14.91 -3.27
C GLN A 237 9.27 14.36 -4.58
N GLU A 238 10.04 13.58 -5.31
CA GLU A 238 9.64 12.95 -6.58
C GLU A 238 8.38 12.09 -6.43
N ILE A 239 8.27 11.34 -5.33
CA ILE A 239 7.09 10.53 -5.00
C ILE A 239 5.88 11.42 -4.71
N ASN A 240 6.05 12.43 -3.88
CA ASN A 240 4.97 13.35 -3.54
C ASN A 240 4.46 14.09 -4.79
N ASP A 241 5.34 14.53 -5.68
CA ASP A 241 4.99 15.20 -6.93
C ASP A 241 4.24 14.25 -7.88
N MET A 242 4.68 13.00 -8.00
CA MET A 242 4.00 11.99 -8.79
C MET A 242 2.58 11.72 -8.28
N GLU A 243 2.42 11.53 -6.97
CA GLU A 243 1.12 11.30 -6.35
C GLU A 243 0.21 12.53 -6.49
N ALA A 244 0.76 13.74 -6.34
CA ALA A 244 0.02 14.98 -6.58
C ALA A 244 -0.49 15.07 -8.02
N HIS A 245 0.33 14.72 -9.03
CA HIS A 245 -0.08 14.67 -10.42
C HIS A 245 -1.26 13.71 -10.65
N LEU A 246 -1.22 12.50 -10.06
CA LEU A 246 -2.31 11.54 -10.16
C LEU A 246 -3.60 12.09 -9.53
N VAL A 247 -3.52 12.67 -8.34
CA VAL A 247 -4.68 13.24 -7.65
C VAL A 247 -5.26 14.44 -8.42
N HIS A 248 -4.39 15.32 -8.94
CA HIS A 248 -4.82 16.47 -9.75
C HIS A 248 -5.47 16.06 -11.08
N SER A 249 -5.09 14.91 -11.64
CA SER A 249 -5.75 14.34 -12.83
C SER A 249 -7.10 13.68 -12.51
N GLY A 250 -7.51 13.66 -11.24
CA GLY A 250 -8.78 13.09 -10.78
C GLY A 250 -8.69 11.64 -10.32
N ALA A 251 -7.48 11.07 -10.21
CA ALA A 251 -7.30 9.73 -9.68
C ALA A 251 -7.54 9.66 -8.16
N VAL A 252 -8.14 8.57 -7.71
CA VAL A 252 -8.15 8.18 -6.29
C VAL A 252 -6.86 7.44 -5.99
N VAL A 253 -6.02 7.99 -5.11
CA VAL A 253 -4.76 7.36 -4.69
C VAL A 253 -4.87 6.95 -3.23
N LEU A 254 -4.74 5.66 -2.96
CA LEU A 254 -4.75 5.10 -1.60
C LEU A 254 -3.48 4.29 -1.36
N LYS A 255 -2.89 4.50 -0.18
CA LYS A 255 -1.66 3.84 0.26
C LYS A 255 -1.92 3.08 1.54
N PHE A 256 -1.60 1.79 1.55
CA PHE A 256 -1.77 0.92 2.71
C PHE A 256 -0.41 0.45 3.21
N TRP A 257 -0.14 0.75 4.47
CA TRP A 257 0.94 0.13 5.21
C TRP A 257 0.36 -0.95 6.13
N LEU A 258 0.65 -2.22 5.82
CA LEU A 258 0.21 -3.34 6.65
C LEU A 258 1.12 -3.47 7.86
N HIS A 259 0.63 -2.93 8.96
CA HIS A 259 1.36 -2.85 10.22
C HIS A 259 1.04 -4.05 11.11
N ILE A 260 2.05 -4.68 11.67
CA ILE A 260 1.93 -5.82 12.58
C ILE A 260 2.97 -5.67 13.69
N ASP A 261 2.55 -5.92 14.92
CA ASP A 261 3.38 -5.74 16.11
C ASP A 261 4.50 -6.77 16.25
N LYS A 262 5.39 -6.49 17.19
CA LYS A 262 6.59 -7.28 17.55
C LYS A 262 6.28 -8.71 17.96
#